data_9d21bcad5a48f406f11d28707567ccd3
#
_entry.id   9d21bcad5a48f406f11d28707567ccd3
#
_cell.length_a   1.000
_cell.length_b   1.000
_cell.length_c   1.000
_cell.angle_alpha   90.00
_cell.angle_beta   90.00
_cell.angle_gamma   90.00
#
_symmetry.space_group_name_H-M   'P 1'
#
loop_
_entity.id
_entity.type
_entity.pdbx_description
1 polymer ?
#
loop_
_entity_poly.entity_id
_entity_poly.type
_entity_poly.pdbx_seq_one_letter_code
_entity_poly.pdbx_strand_id
1 'polypeptide(L)'
;MNELLGLLKGVAPTLAMAVAGPLGASAVTALASKFGVSDSVDAVAKAIAGDPKAAEKIAELELEMAKIDAANTADARKMNSEIQNSATASWLAKNIAYVIDTSIIAGALTMTFVVFIVGVPEQNKSMAFTALGSLWTLTGTVVNFHRG
;
A
#
# COMPACT_ATOMS: atom_id res chain seq x y z
N MET A 1 8.10 -5.88 18.36
CA MET A 1 7.95 -5.74 16.90
C MET A 1 8.65 -6.85 16.11
N ASN A 2 9.95 -7.03 16.24
CA ASN A 2 10.70 -8.07 15.47
C ASN A 2 10.20 -9.49 15.72
N GLU A 3 9.85 -9.82 16.97
CA GLU A 3 9.30 -11.12 17.35
C GLU A 3 7.96 -11.39 16.67
N LEU A 4 7.01 -10.44 16.74
CA LEU A 4 5.72 -10.53 16.06
C LEU A 4 5.88 -10.70 14.54
N LEU A 5 6.76 -9.91 13.91
CA LEU A 5 7.04 -10.05 12.49
C LEU A 5 7.64 -11.41 12.14
N GLY A 6 8.48 -11.98 13.01
CA GLY A 6 9.03 -13.33 12.84
C GLY A 6 7.95 -14.40 12.84
N LEU A 7 6.99 -14.30 13.77
CA LEU A 7 5.86 -15.24 13.86
C LEU A 7 4.92 -15.13 12.65
N LEU A 8 4.67 -13.93 12.15
CA LEU A 8 3.75 -13.70 11.03
C LEU A 8 4.35 -14.07 9.66
N LYS A 9 5.64 -13.84 9.43
CA LYS A 9 6.28 -14.05 8.11
C LYS A 9 6.11 -15.45 7.54
N GLY A 10 6.03 -16.47 8.40
CA GLY A 10 5.90 -17.87 7.98
C GLY A 10 4.46 -18.28 7.69
N VAL A 11 3.47 -17.57 8.21
CA VAL A 11 2.05 -17.98 8.16
C VAL A 11 1.19 -16.98 7.37
N ALA A 12 1.49 -15.69 7.50
CA ALA A 12 0.68 -14.61 6.95
C ALA A 12 1.57 -13.45 6.49
N PRO A 13 2.24 -13.58 5.34
CA PRO A 13 3.18 -12.57 4.84
C PRO A 13 2.52 -11.22 4.57
N THR A 14 1.26 -11.19 4.18
CA THR A 14 0.52 -9.94 3.95
C THR A 14 0.26 -9.19 5.27
N LEU A 15 -0.14 -9.90 6.32
CA LEU A 15 -0.25 -9.34 7.66
C LEU A 15 1.10 -8.85 8.20
N ALA A 16 2.19 -9.60 7.96
CA ALA A 16 3.52 -9.16 8.35
C ALA A 16 3.91 -7.84 7.68
N MET A 17 3.62 -7.68 6.39
CA MET A 17 3.82 -6.42 5.67
C MET A 17 2.93 -5.29 6.20
N ALA A 18 1.67 -5.57 6.50
CA ALA A 18 0.76 -4.60 7.09
C ALA A 18 1.28 -4.09 8.45
N VAL A 19 1.71 -5.02 9.33
CA VAL A 19 2.29 -4.68 10.66
C VAL A 19 3.57 -3.86 10.54
N ALA A 20 4.41 -4.14 9.55
CA ALA A 20 5.65 -3.40 9.30
C ALA A 20 5.43 -2.06 8.59
N GLY A 21 4.28 -1.85 7.98
CA GLY A 21 3.93 -0.70 7.15
C GLY A 21 3.14 0.40 7.89
N PRO A 22 2.63 1.37 7.14
CA PRO A 22 1.84 2.48 7.69
C PRO A 22 0.53 2.04 8.35
N LEU A 23 0.03 0.84 8.05
CA LEU A 23 -1.16 0.23 8.64
C LEU A 23 -0.85 -0.61 9.90
N GLY A 24 0.37 -0.52 10.44
CA GLY A 24 0.85 -1.36 11.53
C GLY A 24 -0.05 -1.34 12.76
N ALA A 25 -0.51 -0.16 13.17
CA ALA A 25 -1.43 -0.03 14.31
C ALA A 25 -2.74 -0.80 14.06
N SER A 26 -3.37 -0.59 12.91
CA SER A 26 -4.64 -1.27 12.56
C SER A 26 -4.48 -2.80 12.46
N ALA A 27 -3.35 -3.26 11.93
CA ALA A 27 -3.06 -4.69 11.84
C ALA A 27 -2.84 -5.31 13.24
N VAL A 28 -2.16 -4.60 14.14
CA VAL A 28 -2.00 -5.04 15.55
C VAL A 28 -3.34 -5.08 16.25
N THR A 29 -4.20 -4.06 16.08
CA THR A 29 -5.57 -4.04 16.64
C THR A 29 -6.40 -5.22 16.13
N ALA A 30 -6.34 -5.55 14.86
CA ALA A 30 -7.05 -6.69 14.28
C ALA A 30 -6.58 -8.02 14.89
N LEU A 31 -5.27 -8.20 15.02
CA LEU A 31 -4.67 -9.36 15.69
C LEU A 31 -5.07 -9.42 17.18
N ALA A 32 -4.99 -8.30 17.89
CA ALA A 32 -5.39 -8.21 19.31
C ALA A 32 -6.85 -8.63 19.49
N SER A 33 -7.75 -8.17 18.64
CA SER A 33 -9.17 -8.56 18.63
C SER A 33 -9.35 -10.06 18.36
N LYS A 34 -8.63 -10.64 17.37
CA LYS A 34 -8.72 -12.06 17.01
C LYS A 34 -8.24 -12.98 18.13
N PHE A 35 -7.24 -12.54 18.92
CA PHE A 35 -6.68 -13.28 20.05
C PHE A 35 -7.27 -12.88 21.40
N GLY A 36 -8.15 -11.87 21.47
CA GLY A 36 -8.80 -11.43 22.71
C GLY A 36 -7.84 -10.81 23.72
N VAL A 37 -6.82 -10.11 23.26
CA VAL A 37 -5.80 -9.48 24.11
C VAL A 37 -5.76 -7.97 23.94
N SER A 38 -4.99 -7.28 24.78
CA SER A 38 -4.79 -5.83 24.67
C SER A 38 -4.08 -5.47 23.36
N ASP A 39 -4.41 -4.28 22.84
CA ASP A 39 -3.88 -3.72 21.61
C ASP A 39 -2.42 -3.25 21.79
N SER A 40 -1.53 -4.22 21.99
CA SER A 40 -0.10 -3.99 22.08
C SER A 40 0.68 -5.10 21.39
N VAL A 41 1.78 -4.74 20.74
CA VAL A 41 2.65 -5.68 20.02
C VAL A 41 3.09 -6.84 20.90
N ASP A 42 3.43 -6.57 22.17
CA ASP A 42 3.95 -7.59 23.07
C ASP A 42 2.85 -8.55 23.56
N ALA A 43 1.63 -8.04 23.81
CA ALA A 43 0.49 -8.88 24.19
C ALA A 43 0.09 -9.80 23.04
N VAL A 44 0.04 -9.27 21.82
CA VAL A 44 -0.26 -10.03 20.60
C VAL A 44 0.81 -11.09 20.32
N ALA A 45 2.09 -10.74 20.42
CA ALA A 45 3.19 -11.69 20.20
C ALA A 45 3.13 -12.86 21.21
N LYS A 46 2.90 -12.57 22.50
CA LYS A 46 2.74 -13.59 23.55
C LYS A 46 1.52 -14.48 23.31
N ALA A 47 0.40 -13.89 22.91
CA ALA A 47 -0.82 -14.65 22.61
C ALA A 47 -0.62 -15.60 21.43
N ILE A 48 0.02 -15.14 20.36
CA ILE A 48 0.35 -15.95 19.19
C ILE A 48 1.30 -17.10 19.60
N ALA A 49 2.36 -16.81 20.36
CA ALA A 49 3.34 -17.81 20.78
C ALA A 49 2.73 -18.87 21.73
N GLY A 50 1.71 -18.51 22.50
CA GLY A 50 1.04 -19.40 23.46
C GLY A 50 -0.18 -20.16 22.94
N ASP A 51 -0.67 -19.83 21.75
CA ASP A 51 -1.90 -20.44 21.21
C ASP A 51 -1.55 -21.56 20.19
N PRO A 52 -1.89 -22.83 20.48
CA PRO A 52 -1.65 -23.93 19.54
C PRO A 52 -2.41 -23.80 18.22
N LYS A 53 -3.45 -22.96 18.16
CA LYS A 53 -4.23 -22.66 16.96
C LYS A 53 -3.87 -21.30 16.34
N ALA A 54 -2.76 -20.70 16.75
CA ALA A 54 -2.36 -19.38 16.27
C ALA A 54 -2.26 -19.33 14.73
N ALA A 55 -1.66 -20.33 14.10
CA ALA A 55 -1.50 -20.37 12.66
C ALA A 55 -2.86 -20.36 11.92
N GLU A 56 -3.84 -21.11 12.43
CA GLU A 56 -5.19 -21.17 11.87
C GLU A 56 -5.90 -19.80 11.99
N LYS A 57 -5.88 -19.21 13.17
CA LYS A 57 -6.49 -17.88 13.44
C LYS A 57 -5.87 -16.76 12.61
N ILE A 58 -4.55 -16.80 12.42
CA ILE A 58 -3.81 -15.84 11.59
C ILE A 58 -4.16 -16.02 10.12
N ALA A 59 -4.23 -17.27 9.62
CA ALA A 59 -4.60 -17.55 8.24
C ALA A 59 -6.05 -17.13 7.94
N GLU A 60 -6.97 -17.33 8.88
CA GLU A 60 -8.35 -16.82 8.76
C GLU A 60 -8.38 -15.30 8.65
N LEU A 61 -7.63 -14.60 9.51
CA LEU A 61 -7.57 -13.14 9.50
C LEU A 61 -6.97 -12.62 8.19
N GLU A 62 -5.91 -13.26 7.67
CA GLU A 62 -5.32 -12.91 6.37
C GLU A 62 -6.33 -13.09 5.24
N LEU A 63 -7.11 -14.18 5.25
CA LEU A 63 -8.17 -14.41 4.28
C LEU A 63 -9.31 -13.38 4.37
N GLU A 64 -9.70 -12.99 5.59
CA GLU A 64 -10.70 -11.93 5.81
C GLU A 64 -10.20 -10.59 5.24
N MET A 65 -8.95 -10.22 5.52
CA MET A 65 -8.34 -9.00 4.98
C MET A 65 -8.26 -9.04 3.46
N ALA A 66 -7.86 -10.16 2.87
CA ALA A 66 -7.81 -10.32 1.43
C ALA A 66 -9.21 -10.21 0.78
N LYS A 67 -10.25 -10.71 1.42
CA LYS A 67 -11.64 -10.55 0.94
C LYS A 67 -12.10 -9.10 1.01
N ILE A 68 -11.78 -8.38 2.09
CA ILE A 68 -12.11 -6.96 2.24
C ILE A 68 -11.39 -6.14 1.15
N ASP A 69 -10.10 -6.39 0.92
CA ASP A 69 -9.33 -5.71 -0.10
C ASP A 69 -9.87 -5.98 -1.51
N ALA A 70 -10.22 -7.24 -1.80
CA ALA A 70 -10.85 -7.60 -3.07
C ALA A 70 -12.23 -6.92 -3.26
N ALA A 71 -13.04 -6.83 -2.19
CA ALA A 71 -14.32 -6.14 -2.22
C ALA A 71 -14.15 -4.64 -2.46
N ASN A 72 -13.23 -3.99 -1.73
CA ASN A 72 -12.92 -2.57 -1.91
C ASN A 72 -12.41 -2.28 -3.33
N THR A 73 -11.59 -3.16 -3.89
CA THR A 73 -11.11 -3.04 -5.26
C THR A 73 -12.23 -3.19 -6.27
N ALA A 74 -13.15 -4.14 -6.05
CA ALA A 74 -14.33 -4.34 -6.90
C ALA A 74 -15.27 -3.13 -6.86
N ASP A 75 -15.51 -2.56 -5.67
CA ASP A 75 -16.34 -1.36 -5.50
C ASP A 75 -15.70 -0.13 -6.16
N ALA A 76 -14.38 0.04 -6.05
CA ALA A 76 -13.66 1.12 -6.72
C ALA A 76 -13.76 1.00 -8.26
N ARG A 77 -13.62 -0.22 -8.80
CA ARG A 77 -13.81 -0.48 -10.24
C ARG A 77 -15.23 -0.21 -10.70
N LYS A 78 -16.23 -0.61 -9.90
CA LYS A 78 -17.63 -0.35 -10.17
C LYS A 78 -17.93 1.16 -10.19
N MET A 79 -17.48 1.89 -9.18
CA MET A 79 -17.63 3.35 -9.11
C MET A 79 -16.98 4.03 -10.33
N ASN A 80 -15.77 3.61 -10.71
CA ASN A 80 -15.10 4.15 -11.91
C ASN A 80 -15.92 3.86 -13.18
N SER A 81 -16.44 2.65 -13.33
CA SER A 81 -17.32 2.27 -14.47
C SER A 81 -18.60 3.10 -14.50
N GLU A 82 -19.22 3.35 -13.35
CA GLU A 82 -20.43 4.19 -13.24
C GLU A 82 -20.14 5.63 -13.64
N ILE A 83 -19.02 6.21 -13.21
CA ILE A 83 -18.59 7.55 -13.61
C ILE A 83 -18.35 7.61 -15.13
N GLN A 84 -17.66 6.62 -15.69
CA GLN A 84 -17.36 6.56 -17.13
C GLN A 84 -18.65 6.47 -17.97
N ASN A 85 -19.62 5.70 -17.52
CA ASN A 85 -20.91 5.50 -18.20
C ASN A 85 -21.95 6.59 -17.91
N SER A 86 -21.72 7.48 -16.96
CA SER A 86 -22.64 8.55 -16.59
C SER A 86 -22.75 9.59 -17.71
N ALA A 87 -23.97 9.90 -18.12
CA ALA A 87 -24.24 10.97 -19.10
C ALA A 87 -24.01 12.38 -18.50
N THR A 88 -24.07 12.52 -17.17
CA THR A 88 -23.97 13.80 -16.47
C THR A 88 -22.60 14.06 -15.87
N ALA A 89 -21.71 13.07 -15.81
CA ALA A 89 -20.36 13.24 -15.30
C ALA A 89 -19.55 14.17 -16.20
N SER A 90 -18.85 15.14 -15.58
CA SER A 90 -18.00 16.07 -16.29
C SER A 90 -16.83 15.35 -16.97
N TRP A 91 -16.25 15.97 -18.02
CA TRP A 91 -15.04 15.45 -18.67
C TRP A 91 -13.91 15.22 -17.65
N LEU A 92 -13.74 16.15 -16.71
CA LEU A 92 -12.70 16.00 -15.68
C LEU A 92 -12.96 14.78 -14.78
N ALA A 93 -14.21 14.55 -14.35
CA ALA A 93 -14.54 13.38 -13.53
C ALA A 93 -14.22 12.07 -14.24
N LYS A 94 -14.44 12.00 -15.55
CA LYS A 94 -14.13 10.82 -16.38
C LYS A 94 -12.63 10.62 -16.63
N ASN A 95 -11.84 11.70 -16.62
CA ASN A 95 -10.46 11.64 -17.06
C ASN A 95 -9.45 11.99 -15.95
N ILE A 96 -9.90 12.22 -14.72
CA ILE A 96 -9.05 12.67 -13.62
C ILE A 96 -7.87 11.71 -13.36
N ALA A 97 -8.11 10.40 -13.44
CA ALA A 97 -7.08 9.40 -13.29
C ALA A 97 -5.98 9.58 -14.35
N TYR A 98 -6.36 9.67 -15.62
CA TYR A 98 -5.40 9.87 -16.74
C TYR A 98 -4.65 11.19 -16.64
N VAL A 99 -5.32 12.25 -16.15
CA VAL A 99 -4.69 13.57 -15.94
C VAL A 99 -3.62 13.48 -14.86
N ILE A 100 -3.93 12.83 -13.73
CA ILE A 100 -2.98 12.64 -12.62
C ILE A 100 -1.81 11.78 -13.08
N ASP A 101 -2.07 10.65 -13.72
CA ASP A 101 -1.05 9.71 -14.18
C ASP A 101 -0.10 10.37 -15.20
N THR A 102 -0.67 11.05 -16.19
CA THR A 102 0.13 11.79 -17.19
C THR A 102 0.98 12.88 -16.53
N SER A 103 0.43 13.57 -15.52
CA SER A 103 1.16 14.61 -14.78
C SER A 103 2.33 14.02 -13.97
N ILE A 104 2.14 12.85 -13.35
CA ILE A 104 3.20 12.16 -12.62
C ILE A 104 4.31 11.72 -13.57
N ILE A 105 3.96 11.11 -14.71
CA ILE A 105 4.93 10.66 -15.71
C ILE A 105 5.68 11.85 -16.30
N ALA A 106 4.97 12.92 -16.67
CA ALA A 106 5.59 14.13 -17.20
C ALA A 106 6.53 14.79 -16.18
N GLY A 107 6.11 14.84 -14.91
CA GLY A 107 6.95 15.31 -13.80
C GLY A 107 8.23 14.47 -13.62
N ALA A 108 8.12 13.14 -13.70
CA ALA A 108 9.26 12.25 -13.60
C ALA A 108 10.25 12.46 -14.75
N LEU A 109 9.76 12.58 -15.99
CA LEU A 109 10.59 12.85 -17.15
C LEU A 109 11.26 14.22 -17.06
N THR A 110 10.51 15.26 -16.65
CA THR A 110 11.05 16.60 -16.48
C THR A 110 12.14 16.63 -15.41
N MET A 111 11.90 16.00 -14.26
CA MET A 111 12.88 15.91 -13.18
C MET A 111 14.13 15.16 -13.62
N THR A 112 13.96 14.06 -14.37
CA THR A 112 15.07 13.31 -14.97
C THR A 112 15.89 14.22 -15.90
N PHE A 113 15.24 14.94 -16.80
CA PHE A 113 15.90 15.89 -17.70
C PHE A 113 16.69 16.95 -16.92
N VAL A 114 16.08 17.56 -15.90
CA VAL A 114 16.75 18.59 -15.07
C VAL A 114 17.98 18.01 -14.38
N VAL A 115 17.86 16.84 -13.75
CA VAL A 115 18.98 16.23 -13.01
C VAL A 115 20.15 15.84 -13.91
N PHE A 116 19.89 15.28 -15.10
CA PHE A 116 20.94 14.73 -15.96
C PHE A 116 21.45 15.68 -17.03
N ILE A 117 20.62 16.62 -17.50
CA ILE A 117 20.99 17.52 -18.62
C ILE A 117 21.37 18.93 -18.11
N VAL A 118 20.55 19.50 -17.21
CA VAL A 118 20.82 20.82 -16.66
C VAL A 118 21.87 20.75 -15.54
N GLY A 119 21.83 19.65 -14.78
CA GLY A 119 22.71 19.43 -13.64
C GLY A 119 22.11 19.96 -12.32
N VAL A 120 22.64 19.44 -11.21
CA VAL A 120 22.22 19.82 -9.87
C VAL A 120 23.46 20.22 -9.08
N PRO A 121 23.42 21.33 -8.27
CA PRO A 121 24.52 21.70 -7.39
C PRO A 121 24.94 20.54 -6.48
N GLU A 122 26.23 20.38 -6.22
CA GLU A 122 26.79 19.25 -5.46
C GLU A 122 26.08 19.01 -4.12
N GLN A 123 25.79 20.10 -3.39
CA GLN A 123 25.13 20.06 -2.09
C GLN A 123 23.71 19.46 -2.14
N ASN A 124 23.06 19.50 -3.30
CA ASN A 124 21.67 19.03 -3.48
C ASN A 124 21.57 17.69 -4.23
N LYS A 125 22.68 17.13 -4.71
CA LYS A 125 22.66 15.91 -5.52
C LYS A 125 21.99 14.74 -4.82
N SER A 126 22.35 14.46 -3.57
CA SER A 126 21.76 13.34 -2.81
C SER A 126 20.24 13.48 -2.70
N MET A 127 19.77 14.68 -2.37
CA MET A 127 18.33 14.96 -2.26
C MET A 127 17.62 14.83 -3.61
N ALA A 128 18.22 15.33 -4.70
CA ALA A 128 17.67 15.25 -6.03
C ALA A 128 17.55 13.79 -6.53
N PHE A 129 18.55 12.97 -6.30
CA PHE A 129 18.50 11.54 -6.67
C PHE A 129 17.49 10.75 -5.82
N THR A 130 17.37 11.07 -4.52
CA THR A 130 16.35 10.45 -3.66
C THR A 130 14.94 10.81 -4.14
N ALA A 131 14.70 12.08 -4.42
CA ALA A 131 13.42 12.56 -4.96
C ALA A 131 13.10 11.92 -6.32
N LEU A 132 14.09 11.82 -7.21
CA LEU A 132 13.96 11.18 -8.51
C LEU A 132 13.60 9.69 -8.36
N GLY A 133 14.27 8.96 -7.47
CA GLY A 133 13.97 7.56 -7.17
C GLY A 133 12.55 7.36 -6.67
N SER A 134 12.09 8.21 -5.74
CA SER A 134 10.72 8.19 -5.23
C SER A 134 9.70 8.45 -6.34
N LEU A 135 9.98 9.40 -7.22
CA LEU A 135 9.10 9.76 -8.33
C LEU A 135 8.98 8.63 -9.35
N TRP A 136 10.08 7.95 -9.68
CA TRP A 136 10.06 6.78 -10.57
C TRP A 136 9.36 5.56 -9.95
N THR A 137 9.48 5.37 -8.63
CA THR A 137 8.72 4.34 -7.91
C THR A 137 7.22 4.62 -8.02
N LEU A 138 6.79 5.86 -7.80
CA LEU A 138 5.40 6.27 -7.96
C LEU A 138 4.92 6.07 -9.41
N THR A 139 5.73 6.46 -10.39
CA THR A 139 5.42 6.25 -11.81
C THR A 139 5.23 4.76 -12.13
N GLY A 140 6.10 3.90 -11.60
CA GLY A 140 5.96 2.44 -11.75
C GLY A 140 4.66 1.90 -11.15
N THR A 141 4.26 2.39 -9.99
CA THR A 141 2.99 2.02 -9.34
C THR A 141 1.79 2.41 -10.21
N VAL A 142 1.78 3.62 -10.75
CA VAL A 142 0.73 4.12 -11.65
C VAL A 142 0.61 3.27 -12.91
N VAL A 143 1.73 2.99 -13.57
CA VAL A 143 1.76 2.16 -14.79
C VAL A 143 1.27 0.74 -14.52
N ASN A 144 1.68 0.14 -13.40
CA ASN A 144 1.24 -1.20 -13.01
C ASN A 144 -0.26 -1.23 -12.68
N PHE A 145 -0.79 -0.20 -12.03
CA PHE A 145 -2.22 -0.10 -11.74
C PHE A 145 -3.08 -0.15 -13.01
N HIS A 146 -2.64 0.47 -14.11
CA HIS A 146 -3.37 0.47 -15.38
C HIS A 146 -3.20 -0.81 -16.20
N ARG A 147 -2.17 -1.58 -15.94
CA ARG A 147 -1.94 -2.86 -16.64
C ARG A 147 -2.61 -4.07 -15.95
N GLY A 148 -3.13 -3.89 -14.74
CA GLY A 148 -3.84 -4.93 -13.98
C GLY A 148 -2.91 -5.87 -13.28
#